data_b59001957a2b2ceddf5a0d47e53c751a
#
_entry.id   b59001957a2b2ceddf5a0d47e53c751a
#
_cell.length_a   1.000
_cell.length_b   1.000
_cell.length_c   1.000
_cell.angle_alpha   90.00
_cell.angle_beta   90.00
_cell.angle_gamma   90.00
#
_symmetry.space_group_name_H-M   'P 1'
#
loop_
_entity.id
_entity.type
_entity.pdbx_description
1 polymer ?
#
loop_
_entity_poly.entity_id
_entity_poly.type
_entity_poly.pdbx_seq_one_letter_code
_entity_poly.pdbx_strand_id
1 'polypeptide(L)'
;VLYFQIIDDEWKYFYKAEEKIIPEYCDDKNENYKNTIIKIDQDLKPNRSFEDKVDIEKNNIHLIYFVPCDVSSRDFDINGKIMKIINNINEWLYKKSNKQKLKFDQYSDSLDITFIRVNKTLNWFNEYSSIQNQKEDTASRVEKIILSNKNKFNNFNKKKFIIFFEGWER
;
A
#
# COMPACT_ATOMS: atom_id res chain seq x y z
N VAL A 1 9.00 -18.11 17.01
CA VAL A 1 10.01 -18.00 15.96
C VAL A 1 11.15 -17.15 16.48
N LEU A 2 12.38 -17.68 16.37
CA LEU A 2 13.58 -17.00 16.82
C LEU A 2 14.20 -16.25 15.64
N TYR A 3 14.43 -14.97 15.80
CA TYR A 3 15.12 -14.17 14.80
C TYR A 3 16.56 -13.90 15.28
N PHE A 4 17.50 -14.09 14.36
CA PHE A 4 18.92 -13.82 14.59
C PHE A 4 19.35 -12.72 13.60
N GLN A 5 20.14 -11.80 14.09
CA GLN A 5 20.80 -10.81 13.25
C GLN A 5 22.30 -10.86 13.51
N ILE A 6 23.08 -10.76 12.44
CA ILE A 6 24.54 -10.61 12.56
C ILE A 6 24.81 -9.13 12.79
N ILE A 7 25.45 -8.80 13.91
CA ILE A 7 26.00 -7.47 14.20
C ILE A 7 27.46 -7.67 14.55
N ASP A 8 28.35 -6.98 13.84
CA ASP A 8 29.79 -7.03 14.05
C ASP A 8 30.36 -8.47 14.08
N ASP A 9 29.94 -9.30 13.07
CA ASP A 9 30.32 -10.70 12.91
C ASP A 9 29.91 -11.64 14.07
N GLU A 10 29.12 -11.17 15.02
CA GLU A 10 28.53 -12.00 16.08
C GLU A 10 27.06 -12.24 15.85
N TRP A 11 26.62 -13.51 16.07
CA TRP A 11 25.20 -13.85 16.11
C TRP A 11 24.60 -13.42 17.45
N LYS A 12 23.71 -12.43 17.42
CA LYS A 12 22.96 -12.00 18.62
C LYS A 12 21.50 -12.44 18.52
N TYR A 13 21.00 -12.93 19.64
CA TYR A 13 19.60 -13.30 19.80
C TYR A 13 18.78 -12.04 20.11
N PHE A 14 17.82 -11.71 19.25
CA PHE A 14 17.11 -10.44 19.42
C PHE A 14 15.68 -10.54 19.93
N TYR A 15 14.91 -11.56 19.57
CA TYR A 15 13.53 -11.66 20.05
C TYR A 15 13.02 -13.10 20.05
N LYS A 16 12.27 -13.47 21.12
CA LYS A 16 11.20 -14.43 21.00
C LYS A 16 10.05 -13.66 20.36
N ALA A 17 9.69 -13.95 19.10
CA ALA A 17 8.53 -13.32 18.51
C ALA A 17 7.34 -13.66 19.40
N GLU A 18 6.71 -12.64 19.98
CA GLU A 18 5.40 -12.81 20.57
C GLU A 18 4.49 -13.37 19.46
N GLU A 19 3.65 -14.35 19.80
CA GLU A 19 2.66 -14.85 18.87
C GLU A 19 1.80 -13.65 18.43
N LYS A 20 1.96 -13.22 17.18
CA LYS A 20 1.21 -12.11 16.63
C LYS A 20 -0.24 -12.54 16.54
N ILE A 21 -1.11 -11.92 17.34
CA ILE A 21 -2.54 -12.16 17.24
C ILE A 21 -3.01 -11.64 15.90
N ILE A 22 -3.42 -12.55 15.02
CA ILE A 22 -4.00 -12.21 13.73
C ILE A 22 -5.45 -11.76 13.97
N PRO A 23 -5.82 -10.54 13.58
CA PRO A 23 -7.19 -10.06 13.72
C PRO A 23 -8.22 -10.97 13.02
N GLU A 24 -9.40 -11.13 13.58
CA GLU A 24 -10.47 -12.00 13.04
C GLU A 24 -10.94 -11.58 11.64
N TYR A 25 -10.76 -10.32 11.27
CA TYR A 25 -11.12 -9.83 9.93
C TYR A 25 -10.08 -10.18 8.85
N CYS A 26 -8.96 -10.82 9.20
CA CYS A 26 -8.00 -11.34 8.24
C CYS A 26 -8.50 -12.68 7.67
N ASP A 27 -8.45 -12.83 6.37
CA ASP A 27 -8.94 -14.03 5.66
C ASP A 27 -7.97 -14.45 4.55
N ASP A 28 -6.84 -15.05 4.93
CA ASP A 28 -5.82 -15.51 3.99
C ASP A 28 -6.27 -16.71 3.16
N LYS A 29 -7.27 -17.46 3.63
CA LYS A 29 -7.76 -18.67 2.95
C LYS A 29 -8.63 -18.37 1.74
N ASN A 30 -9.21 -17.17 1.68
CA ASN A 30 -10.06 -16.76 0.58
C ASN A 30 -9.20 -16.34 -0.63
N GLU A 31 -9.21 -17.10 -1.69
CA GLU A 31 -8.47 -16.80 -2.93
C GLU A 31 -9.17 -15.76 -3.82
N ASN A 32 -10.37 -15.32 -3.46
CA ASN A 32 -11.11 -14.33 -4.23
C ASN A 32 -10.62 -12.91 -3.91
N TYR A 33 -10.04 -12.24 -4.89
CA TYR A 33 -9.55 -10.85 -4.75
C TYR A 33 -10.69 -9.80 -4.71
N LYS A 34 -11.94 -10.19 -5.00
CA LYS A 34 -13.09 -9.31 -4.83
C LYS A 34 -13.44 -9.19 -3.35
N ASN A 35 -13.85 -8.00 -2.93
CA ASN A 35 -14.24 -7.71 -1.54
C ASN A 35 -13.12 -7.91 -0.49
N THR A 36 -11.86 -7.91 -0.92
CA THR A 36 -10.71 -7.96 0.01
C THR A 36 -10.46 -6.64 0.71
N ILE A 37 -10.98 -5.53 0.19
CA ILE A 37 -10.83 -4.20 0.81
C ILE A 37 -11.86 -4.07 1.93
N ILE A 38 -11.35 -3.81 3.14
CA ILE A 38 -12.15 -3.67 4.36
C ILE A 38 -12.01 -2.28 4.98
N LYS A 39 -12.97 -1.91 5.81
CA LYS A 39 -12.93 -0.71 6.66
C LYS A 39 -13.06 -1.17 8.11
N ILE A 40 -12.18 -0.70 8.96
CA ILE A 40 -12.19 -0.99 10.40
C ILE A 40 -12.09 0.30 11.20
N ASP A 41 -12.62 0.31 12.41
CA ASP A 41 -12.75 1.54 13.21
C ASP A 41 -11.42 2.23 13.50
N GLN A 42 -10.35 1.47 13.72
CA GLN A 42 -9.01 2.03 13.96
C GLN A 42 -8.46 2.85 12.78
N ASP A 43 -9.01 2.67 11.57
CA ASP A 43 -8.60 3.41 10.36
C ASP A 43 -9.43 4.68 10.15
N LEU A 44 -10.52 4.87 10.88
CA LEU A 44 -11.36 6.05 10.78
C LEU A 44 -10.67 7.25 11.45
N LYS A 45 -9.90 7.98 10.66
CA LYS A 45 -9.12 9.15 11.11
C LYS A 45 -9.53 10.40 10.33
N PRO A 46 -9.47 11.58 10.98
CA PRO A 46 -9.66 12.84 10.27
C PRO A 46 -8.73 12.95 9.05
N ASN A 47 -9.26 13.47 7.95
CA ASN A 47 -8.56 13.69 6.68
C ASN A 47 -8.13 12.43 5.91
N ARG A 48 -8.43 11.21 6.38
CA ARG A 48 -8.21 9.99 5.62
C ARG A 48 -9.30 9.77 4.59
N SER A 49 -8.93 9.52 3.34
CA SER A 49 -9.86 9.16 2.28
C SER A 49 -9.83 7.65 2.01
N PHE A 50 -11.01 7.04 1.96
CA PHE A 50 -11.21 5.63 1.56
C PHE A 50 -11.69 5.51 0.12
N GLU A 51 -11.76 6.63 -0.59
CA GLU A 51 -12.30 6.74 -1.94
C GLU A 51 -11.38 7.61 -2.79
N ASP A 52 -11.26 7.25 -4.05
CA ASP A 52 -10.69 8.09 -5.08
C ASP A 52 -11.68 9.23 -5.38
N LYS A 53 -11.29 10.46 -5.13
CA LYS A 53 -12.14 11.64 -5.37
C LYS A 53 -12.29 11.89 -6.88
N VAL A 54 -13.38 12.55 -7.25
CA VAL A 54 -13.63 12.88 -8.65
C VAL A 54 -12.64 13.94 -9.13
N ASP A 55 -11.86 13.59 -10.16
CA ASP A 55 -10.89 14.50 -10.75
C ASP A 55 -11.53 15.39 -11.81
N ILE A 56 -11.05 16.61 -11.88
CA ILE A 56 -11.36 17.54 -12.97
C ILE A 56 -10.45 17.26 -14.17
N GLU A 57 -9.21 16.85 -13.94
CA GLU A 57 -8.22 16.56 -14.98
C GLU A 57 -8.07 15.05 -15.24
N LYS A 58 -7.77 14.70 -16.50
CA LYS A 58 -7.56 13.32 -16.94
C LYS A 58 -6.06 12.99 -17.00
N ASN A 59 -5.73 11.70 -16.88
CA ASN A 59 -4.38 11.15 -17.02
C ASN A 59 -3.39 11.52 -15.89
N ASN A 60 -3.88 11.61 -14.68
CA ASN A 60 -3.05 11.84 -13.52
C ASN A 60 -2.57 10.51 -12.90
N ILE A 61 -1.59 10.61 -12.02
CA ILE A 61 -1.13 9.50 -11.21
C ILE A 61 -1.90 9.55 -9.90
N HIS A 62 -2.66 8.48 -9.61
CA HIS A 62 -3.38 8.33 -8.36
C HIS A 62 -2.51 7.61 -7.31
N LEU A 63 -2.59 8.04 -6.06
CA LEU A 63 -1.80 7.51 -4.96
C LEU A 63 -2.65 6.60 -4.08
N ILE A 64 -2.10 5.44 -3.75
CA ILE A 64 -2.74 4.48 -2.84
C ILE A 64 -1.79 4.20 -1.67
N TYR A 65 -2.31 4.32 -0.46
CA TYR A 65 -1.66 3.82 0.74
C TYR A 65 -2.30 2.50 1.16
N PHE A 66 -1.56 1.41 0.99
CA PHE A 66 -2.05 0.04 1.06
C PHE A 66 -1.52 -0.68 2.30
N VAL A 67 -2.42 -1.19 3.15
CA VAL A 67 -2.10 -1.74 4.47
C VAL A 67 -2.69 -3.15 4.63
N PRO A 68 -1.88 -4.19 4.91
CA PRO A 68 -2.36 -5.51 5.31
C PRO A 68 -3.16 -5.49 6.62
N CYS A 69 -4.05 -6.47 6.82
CA CYS A 69 -4.96 -6.49 7.97
C CYS A 69 -4.24 -6.59 9.32
N ASP A 70 -3.11 -7.25 9.38
CA ASP A 70 -2.32 -7.51 10.58
C ASP A 70 -1.19 -6.48 10.81
N VAL A 71 -1.16 -5.40 10.00
CA VAL A 71 -0.16 -4.34 10.10
C VAL A 71 -0.80 -3.05 10.62
N SER A 72 -0.15 -2.42 11.59
CA SER A 72 -0.55 -1.10 12.08
C SER A 72 -0.22 -0.03 11.05
N SER A 73 -1.17 0.86 10.76
CA SER A 73 -0.94 1.99 9.87
C SER A 73 -0.02 3.03 10.53
N ARG A 74 1.01 3.48 9.81
CA ARG A 74 1.86 4.61 10.21
C ARG A 74 1.30 5.97 9.76
N ASP A 75 0.08 5.98 9.21
CA ASP A 75 -0.66 7.18 8.81
C ASP A 75 0.04 8.03 7.74
N PHE A 76 0.83 7.40 6.86
CA PHE A 76 1.62 8.11 5.85
C PHE A 76 0.78 8.87 4.83
N ASP A 77 -0.48 8.51 4.68
CA ASP A 77 -1.48 9.18 3.85
C ASP A 77 -1.91 10.54 4.41
N ILE A 78 -1.93 10.70 5.75
CA ILE A 78 -2.46 11.89 6.41
C ILE A 78 -1.42 12.69 7.20
N ASN A 79 -0.24 12.12 7.50
CA ASN A 79 0.82 12.81 8.26
C ASN A 79 1.82 13.58 7.39
N GLY A 80 1.58 13.69 6.08
CA GLY A 80 2.41 14.40 5.13
C GLY A 80 3.64 13.64 4.62
N LYS A 81 3.87 12.39 5.05
CA LYS A 81 5.05 11.62 4.66
C LYS A 81 5.05 11.30 3.16
N ILE A 82 3.93 10.82 2.63
CA ILE A 82 3.77 10.54 1.18
C ILE A 82 3.93 11.83 0.39
N MET A 83 3.29 12.92 0.81
CA MET A 83 3.43 14.22 0.14
C MET A 83 4.88 14.68 0.05
N LYS A 84 5.66 14.51 1.13
CA LYS A 84 7.10 14.84 1.12
C LYS A 84 7.88 13.98 0.13
N ILE A 85 7.60 12.69 0.05
CA ILE A 85 8.24 11.77 -0.90
C ILE A 85 7.93 12.20 -2.35
N ILE A 86 6.66 12.47 -2.65
CA ILE A 86 6.22 12.90 -3.99
C ILE A 86 6.87 14.23 -4.39
N ASN A 87 6.94 15.20 -3.50
CA ASN A 87 7.60 16.47 -3.77
C ASN A 87 9.09 16.27 -4.08
N ASN A 88 9.78 15.44 -3.32
CA ASN A 88 11.19 15.14 -3.57
C ASN A 88 11.41 14.45 -4.93
N ILE A 89 10.53 13.51 -5.31
CA ILE A 89 10.56 12.86 -6.63
C ILE A 89 10.38 13.91 -7.73
N ASN A 90 9.38 14.78 -7.60
CA ASN A 90 9.10 15.82 -8.59
C ASN A 90 10.23 16.87 -8.70
N GLU A 91 10.85 17.23 -7.60
CA GLU A 91 12.02 18.10 -7.62
C GLU A 91 13.23 17.45 -8.33
N TRP A 92 13.48 16.19 -8.03
CA TRP A 92 14.53 15.41 -8.69
C TRP A 92 14.28 15.31 -10.20
N LEU A 93 13.07 14.93 -10.62
CA LEU A 93 12.67 14.86 -12.02
C LEU A 93 12.84 16.22 -12.71
N TYR A 94 12.35 17.29 -12.10
CA TYR A 94 12.47 18.65 -12.64
C TYR A 94 13.91 19.04 -12.93
N LYS A 95 14.84 18.64 -12.04
CA LYS A 95 16.28 18.91 -12.22
C LYS A 95 16.93 18.03 -13.31
N LYS A 96 16.42 16.80 -13.53
CA LYS A 96 17.03 15.80 -14.42
C LYS A 96 16.36 15.67 -15.80
N SER A 97 15.14 16.13 -15.97
CA SER A 97 14.32 15.92 -17.17
C SER A 97 13.80 17.23 -17.75
N ASN A 98 14.65 18.10 -18.23
CA ASN A 98 14.22 19.33 -18.92
C ASN A 98 12.97 20.00 -18.31
N LYS A 99 12.96 20.15 -16.97
CA LYS A 99 11.90 20.79 -16.17
C LYS A 99 10.55 20.06 -16.17
N GLN A 100 10.50 18.78 -16.49
CA GLN A 100 9.26 17.99 -16.41
C GLN A 100 8.93 17.59 -14.98
N LYS A 101 7.64 17.45 -14.68
CA LYS A 101 7.09 16.94 -13.41
C LYS A 101 6.01 15.92 -13.68
N LEU A 102 5.85 14.96 -12.78
CA LEU A 102 4.69 14.07 -12.77
C LEU A 102 3.47 14.85 -12.29
N LYS A 103 2.33 14.58 -12.92
CA LYS A 103 1.03 15.09 -12.47
C LYS A 103 0.36 14.05 -11.60
N PHE A 104 0.01 14.44 -10.39
CA PHE A 104 -0.70 13.62 -9.43
C PHE A 104 -2.13 14.09 -9.26
N ASP A 105 -3.02 13.17 -8.94
CA ASP A 105 -4.39 13.49 -8.58
C ASP A 105 -4.44 14.41 -7.38
N GLN A 106 -5.31 15.39 -7.46
CA GLN A 106 -5.52 16.37 -6.41
C GLN A 106 -7.02 16.57 -6.15
N TYR A 107 -7.35 16.76 -4.90
CA TYR A 107 -8.68 17.16 -4.46
C TYR A 107 -8.56 18.31 -3.47
N SER A 108 -9.24 19.43 -3.74
CA SER A 108 -9.18 20.64 -2.88
C SER A 108 -7.74 21.08 -2.58
N ASP A 109 -6.91 21.20 -3.63
CA ASP A 109 -5.49 21.63 -3.58
C ASP A 109 -4.54 20.72 -2.79
N SER A 110 -5.01 19.52 -2.41
CA SER A 110 -4.19 18.50 -1.74
C SER A 110 -4.05 17.25 -2.61
N LEU A 111 -2.97 16.49 -2.41
CA LEU A 111 -2.84 15.18 -3.06
C LEU A 111 -4.02 14.28 -2.68
N ASP A 112 -4.67 13.69 -3.68
CA ASP A 112 -5.68 12.67 -3.45
C ASP A 112 -5.00 11.32 -3.22
N ILE A 113 -5.10 10.81 -1.99
CA ILE A 113 -4.50 9.56 -1.56
C ILE A 113 -5.61 8.65 -1.04
N THR A 114 -5.86 7.53 -1.72
CA THR A 114 -6.82 6.54 -1.22
C THR A 114 -6.13 5.60 -0.24
N PHE A 115 -6.66 5.54 0.98
CA PHE A 115 -6.28 4.54 1.97
C PHE A 115 -7.02 3.22 1.69
N ILE A 116 -6.27 2.13 1.65
CA ILE A 116 -6.81 0.78 1.48
C ILE A 116 -6.27 -0.12 2.58
N ARG A 117 -7.15 -0.68 3.41
CA ARG A 117 -6.86 -1.85 4.21
C ARG A 117 -7.45 -3.08 3.55
N VAL A 118 -6.69 -4.16 3.53
CA VAL A 118 -7.15 -5.44 2.98
C VAL A 118 -7.23 -6.49 4.06
N ASN A 119 -8.11 -7.48 3.88
CA ASN A 119 -8.29 -8.62 4.79
C ASN A 119 -7.21 -9.71 4.62
N LYS A 120 -6.07 -9.38 4.03
CA LYS A 120 -4.92 -10.28 3.86
C LYS A 120 -3.79 -9.87 4.79
N THR A 121 -3.13 -10.86 5.41
CA THR A 121 -1.96 -10.62 6.27
C THR A 121 -0.73 -10.24 5.46
N LEU A 122 0.24 -9.60 6.11
CA LEU A 122 1.55 -9.34 5.50
C LEU A 122 2.24 -10.65 5.06
N ASN A 123 2.10 -11.70 5.86
CA ASN A 123 2.65 -13.01 5.52
C ASN A 123 2.07 -13.55 4.21
N TRP A 124 0.77 -13.42 3.99
CA TRP A 124 0.12 -13.81 2.74
C TRP A 124 0.73 -13.11 1.52
N PHE A 125 1.11 -11.83 1.63
CA PHE A 125 1.77 -11.12 0.54
C PHE A 125 3.20 -11.61 0.30
N ASN A 126 3.90 -12.04 1.35
CA ASN A 126 5.29 -12.47 1.29
C ASN A 126 5.45 -13.97 0.99
N GLU A 127 4.42 -14.77 1.18
CA GLU A 127 4.45 -16.19 0.85
C GLU A 127 4.51 -16.39 -0.66
N TYR A 128 5.50 -17.17 -1.09
CA TYR A 128 5.57 -17.67 -2.45
C TYR A 128 4.45 -18.69 -2.69
N SER A 129 3.43 -18.32 -3.46
CA SER A 129 2.43 -19.30 -3.88
C SER A 129 3.09 -20.30 -4.82
N SER A 130 3.25 -21.54 -4.33
CA SER A 130 3.68 -22.68 -5.15
C SER A 130 2.54 -23.32 -5.94
N ILE A 131 1.34 -22.72 -5.88
CA ILE A 131 0.15 -23.23 -6.55
C ILE A 131 0.27 -22.95 -8.04
N GLN A 132 0.34 -24.01 -8.84
CA GLN A 132 0.26 -24.03 -10.31
C GLN A 132 1.42 -23.38 -11.08
N ASN A 133 2.68 -23.51 -10.64
CA ASN A 133 3.85 -23.03 -11.41
C ASN A 133 3.87 -21.51 -11.73
N GLN A 134 3.00 -20.71 -11.17
CA GLN A 134 3.02 -19.26 -11.27
C GLN A 134 3.46 -18.66 -9.94
N LYS A 135 4.68 -18.15 -9.94
CA LYS A 135 5.22 -17.39 -8.80
C LYS A 135 4.54 -16.04 -8.74
N GLU A 136 3.54 -15.90 -7.87
CA GLU A 136 2.95 -14.59 -7.59
C GLU A 136 3.80 -13.89 -6.53
N ASP A 137 4.41 -12.79 -6.92
CA ASP A 137 5.08 -11.88 -5.99
C ASP A 137 4.07 -10.90 -5.33
N THR A 138 4.53 -10.20 -4.33
CA THR A 138 3.75 -9.19 -3.61
C THR A 138 3.12 -8.16 -4.56
N ALA A 139 3.87 -7.69 -5.55
CA ALA A 139 3.38 -6.68 -6.50
C ALA A 139 2.22 -7.22 -7.33
N SER A 140 2.33 -8.44 -7.84
CA SER A 140 1.27 -9.11 -8.60
C SER A 140 0.00 -9.31 -7.76
N ARG A 141 0.12 -9.66 -6.49
CA ARG A 141 -1.03 -9.82 -5.57
C ARG A 141 -1.72 -8.49 -5.30
N VAL A 142 -0.95 -7.45 -5.05
CA VAL A 142 -1.49 -6.09 -4.88
C VAL A 142 -2.21 -5.63 -6.14
N GLU A 143 -1.59 -5.80 -7.32
CA GLU A 143 -2.20 -5.46 -8.60
C GLU A 143 -3.54 -6.18 -8.81
N LYS A 144 -3.62 -7.50 -8.56
CA LYS A 144 -4.85 -8.28 -8.67
C LYS A 144 -5.95 -7.76 -7.75
N ILE A 145 -5.63 -7.38 -6.51
CA ILE A 145 -6.59 -6.78 -5.59
C ILE A 145 -7.13 -5.46 -6.16
N ILE A 146 -6.27 -4.58 -6.62
CA ILE A 146 -6.66 -3.29 -7.20
C ILE A 146 -7.53 -3.50 -8.44
N LEU A 147 -7.12 -4.38 -9.38
CA LEU A 147 -7.89 -4.70 -10.58
C LEU A 147 -9.27 -5.29 -10.26
N SER A 148 -9.36 -6.18 -9.26
CA SER A 148 -10.63 -6.79 -8.84
C SER A 148 -11.58 -5.80 -8.17
N ASN A 149 -11.07 -4.67 -7.67
CA ASN A 149 -11.80 -3.60 -7.02
C ASN A 149 -11.79 -2.28 -7.81
N LYS A 150 -11.57 -2.34 -9.13
CA LYS A 150 -11.44 -1.17 -10.02
C LYS A 150 -12.62 -0.18 -9.95
N ASN A 151 -13.81 -0.66 -9.58
CA ASN A 151 -15.01 0.15 -9.42
C ASN A 151 -14.94 1.14 -8.24
N LYS A 152 -13.95 1.02 -7.36
CA LYS A 152 -13.69 1.96 -6.27
C LYS A 152 -12.87 3.18 -6.70
N PHE A 153 -12.39 3.18 -7.95
CA PHE A 153 -11.54 4.25 -8.49
C PHE A 153 -12.23 4.96 -9.65
N ASN A 154 -12.22 6.27 -9.61
CA ASN A 154 -12.76 7.10 -10.68
C ASN A 154 -11.83 7.05 -11.90
N ASN A 155 -12.40 6.90 -13.10
CA ASN A 155 -11.63 6.89 -14.35
C ASN A 155 -10.44 5.89 -14.36
N PHE A 156 -10.59 4.73 -13.73
CA PHE A 156 -9.53 3.73 -13.52
C PHE A 156 -8.63 3.51 -14.76
N ASN A 157 -9.23 3.32 -15.94
CA ASN A 157 -8.48 3.04 -17.19
C ASN A 157 -7.68 4.26 -17.73
N LYS A 158 -7.85 5.43 -17.13
CA LYS A 158 -7.18 6.68 -17.56
C LYS A 158 -6.13 7.14 -16.56
N LYS A 159 -5.95 6.40 -15.46
CA LYS A 159 -4.99 6.72 -14.40
C LYS A 159 -3.81 5.76 -14.41
N LYS A 160 -2.70 6.21 -13.86
CA LYS A 160 -1.61 5.37 -13.39
C LYS A 160 -1.67 5.36 -11.87
N PHE A 161 -1.23 4.26 -11.25
CA PHE A 161 -1.28 4.11 -9.81
C PHE A 161 0.13 3.98 -9.25
N ILE A 162 0.40 4.69 -8.15
CA ILE A 162 1.58 4.46 -7.31
C ILE A 162 1.08 3.98 -5.96
N ILE A 163 1.59 2.84 -5.54
CA ILE A 163 1.14 2.16 -4.32
C ILE A 163 2.24 2.22 -3.28
N PHE A 164 1.92 2.79 -2.12
CA PHE A 164 2.75 2.76 -0.93
C PHE A 164 2.28 1.61 -0.06
N PHE A 165 3.01 0.50 -0.11
CA PHE A 165 2.69 -0.70 0.63
C PHE A 165 3.29 -0.65 2.04
N GLU A 166 2.45 -0.84 3.08
CA GLU A 166 2.88 -0.86 4.48
C GLU A 166 3.37 -2.25 4.88
N GLY A 167 4.47 -2.31 5.63
CA GLY A 167 4.98 -3.57 6.19
C GLY A 167 6.22 -4.13 5.48
N TRP A 168 6.75 -3.49 4.44
CA TRP A 168 8.07 -3.82 3.93
C TRP A 168 9.14 -3.16 4.81
N GLU A 169 9.55 -3.87 5.82
CA GLU A 169 10.81 -3.59 6.51
C GLU A 169 11.92 -4.38 5.78
N ARG A 170 12.91 -3.66 5.30
CA ARG A 170 14.17 -4.24 4.83
C ARG A 170 15.10 -4.39 6.02
#